data_97218d0b0e2d50f9d04bc2fdf5a47f62
#
_entry.id   97218d0b0e2d50f9d04bc2fdf5a47f62
#
_cell.length_a   1.000
_cell.length_b   1.000
_cell.length_c   1.000
_cell.angle_alpha   90.00
_cell.angle_beta   90.00
_cell.angle_gamma   90.00
#
_symmetry.space_group_name_H-M   'P 1'
#
loop_
_entity.id
_entity.type
_entity.pdbx_description
1 polymer ?
#
loop_
_entity_poly.entity_id
_entity_poly.type
_entity_poly.pdbx_seq_one_letter_code
_entity_poly.pdbx_strand_id
1 'polypeptide(L)'
;MDPQLTSLIVSISETAHIEETLDRLITETGANYSMLLDKSGQVIAWSGDTDRQDITSLGALLAGTFASSREVARLLKEKDFKVLFQQGVRENIFTELIAEQWMLVVMFDKRTHIGLVKVLSKRATDELAGILDRVKTESRSKDHVISTSFRTSVEDTIDLLFKD
;
A
#
# COMPACT_ATOMS: atom_id res chain seq x y z
N MET A 1 23.38 4.27 -0.08
CA MET A 1 22.38 3.47 0.66
C MET A 1 21.08 4.26 0.62
N ASP A 2 20.13 3.74 -0.10
CA ASP A 2 18.86 4.43 -0.34
C ASP A 2 18.01 4.41 0.95
N PRO A 3 17.67 5.56 1.55
CA PRO A 3 16.88 5.58 2.78
C PRO A 3 15.41 5.17 2.59
N GLN A 4 15.06 4.70 1.42
CA GLN A 4 13.68 4.38 1.05
C GLN A 4 13.25 2.93 1.29
N LEU A 5 14.12 2.11 1.86
CA LEU A 5 13.83 0.70 2.16
C LEU A 5 13.37 0.44 3.60
N THR A 6 13.02 1.49 4.34
CA THR A 6 12.34 1.28 5.60
C THR A 6 10.91 0.84 5.28
N SER A 7 10.68 -0.45 5.31
CA SER A 7 9.32 -0.99 5.23
C SER A 7 8.49 -0.34 6.35
N LEU A 8 7.44 0.35 5.97
CA LEU A 8 6.51 0.93 6.93
C LEU A 8 5.90 -0.20 7.76
N ILE A 9 6.16 -0.19 9.06
CA ILE A 9 5.57 -1.17 9.99
C ILE A 9 4.14 -0.72 10.27
N VAL A 10 3.20 -1.54 9.82
CA VAL A 10 1.77 -1.33 10.09
C VAL A 10 1.43 -2.00 11.41
N SER A 11 0.88 -1.24 12.36
CA SER A 11 0.45 -1.77 13.64
C SER A 11 -0.75 -2.73 13.48
N ILE A 12 -1.00 -3.57 14.49
CA ILE A 12 -2.13 -4.51 14.48
C ILE A 12 -3.47 -3.77 14.36
N SER A 13 -3.63 -2.63 15.05
CA SER A 13 -4.85 -1.84 14.99
C SER A 13 -5.06 -1.21 13.60
N GLU A 14 -4.02 -0.75 12.95
CA GLU A 14 -4.12 -0.19 11.59
C GLU A 14 -4.36 -1.29 10.56
N THR A 15 -3.79 -2.48 10.72
CA THR A 15 -4.09 -3.64 9.88
C THR A 15 -5.57 -3.98 9.94
N ALA A 16 -6.17 -4.00 11.13
CA ALA A 16 -7.59 -4.25 11.30
C ALA A 16 -8.46 -3.19 10.58
N HIS A 17 -8.09 -1.92 10.63
CA HIS A 17 -8.78 -0.86 9.89
C HIS A 17 -8.65 -1.04 8.37
N ILE A 18 -7.49 -1.44 7.90
CA ILE A 18 -7.27 -1.73 6.47
C ILE A 18 -8.18 -2.88 6.01
N GLU A 19 -8.17 -3.98 6.75
CA GLU A 19 -9.01 -5.15 6.44
C GLU A 19 -10.49 -4.79 6.42
N GLU A 20 -10.97 -4.02 7.40
CA GLU A 20 -12.35 -3.54 7.45
C GLU A 20 -12.71 -2.69 6.23
N THR A 21 -11.80 -1.80 5.81
CA THR A 21 -12.00 -0.97 4.61
C THR A 21 -12.10 -1.82 3.36
N LEU A 22 -11.25 -2.83 3.22
CA LEU A 22 -11.28 -3.77 2.09
C LEU A 22 -12.54 -4.62 2.09
N ASP A 23 -12.96 -5.15 3.25
CA ASP A 23 -14.18 -5.94 3.39
C ASP A 23 -15.43 -5.14 3.00
N ARG A 24 -15.51 -3.91 3.47
CA ARG A 24 -16.60 -3.00 3.12
C ARG A 24 -16.63 -2.72 1.61
N LEU A 25 -15.47 -2.47 1.02
CA LEU A 25 -15.35 -2.22 -0.42
C LEU A 25 -15.90 -3.40 -1.24
N ILE A 26 -15.56 -4.63 -0.88
CA ILE A 26 -16.09 -5.83 -1.53
C ILE A 26 -17.59 -5.94 -1.35
N THR A 27 -18.07 -5.77 -0.13
CA THR A 27 -19.50 -5.88 0.19
C THR A 27 -20.33 -4.87 -0.58
N GLU A 28 -19.87 -3.63 -0.67
CA GLU A 28 -20.59 -2.55 -1.34
C GLU A 28 -20.50 -2.61 -2.86
N THR A 29 -19.37 -3.09 -3.41
CA THR A 29 -19.20 -3.20 -4.87
C THR A 29 -19.70 -4.50 -5.45
N GLY A 30 -19.73 -5.59 -4.67
CA GLY A 30 -19.91 -6.93 -5.18
C GLY A 30 -18.67 -7.48 -5.90
N ALA A 31 -17.52 -6.87 -5.70
CA ALA A 31 -16.26 -7.35 -6.26
C ALA A 31 -15.87 -8.72 -5.69
N ASN A 32 -15.05 -9.46 -6.43
CA ASN A 32 -14.61 -10.78 -6.03
C ASN A 32 -13.57 -10.71 -4.90
N TYR A 33 -12.58 -9.82 -5.03
CA TYR A 33 -11.68 -9.52 -3.95
C TYR A 33 -10.95 -8.17 -4.13
N SER A 34 -10.37 -7.70 -3.04
CA SER A 34 -9.51 -6.52 -3.02
C SER A 34 -8.23 -6.79 -2.22
N MET A 35 -7.18 -6.08 -2.58
CA MET A 35 -5.92 -6.13 -1.85
C MET A 35 -5.29 -4.75 -1.77
N LEU A 36 -4.51 -4.56 -0.71
CA LEU A 36 -3.63 -3.41 -0.55
C LEU A 36 -2.18 -3.87 -0.69
N LEU A 37 -1.47 -3.23 -1.61
CA LEU A 37 -0.05 -3.49 -1.87
C LEU A 37 0.79 -2.28 -1.50
N ASP A 38 2.02 -2.51 -1.10
CA ASP A 38 3.02 -1.45 -1.15
C ASP A 38 3.60 -1.31 -2.58
N LYS A 39 4.39 -0.28 -2.82
CA LYS A 39 4.97 -0.02 -4.14
C LYS A 39 5.95 -1.10 -4.63
N SER A 40 6.45 -1.94 -3.73
CA SER A 40 7.32 -3.07 -4.08
C SER A 40 6.54 -4.32 -4.50
N GLY A 41 5.23 -4.31 -4.32
CA GLY A 41 4.34 -5.43 -4.60
C GLY A 41 4.11 -6.36 -3.42
N GLN A 42 4.58 -6.00 -2.23
CA GLN A 42 4.28 -6.74 -1.03
C GLN A 42 2.82 -6.54 -0.63
N VAL A 43 2.12 -7.63 -0.37
CA VAL A 43 0.72 -7.60 0.06
C VAL A 43 0.65 -7.20 1.53
N ILE A 44 -0.03 -6.09 1.81
CA ILE A 44 -0.26 -5.60 3.17
C ILE A 44 -1.50 -6.26 3.77
N ALA A 45 -2.59 -6.30 3.00
CA ALA A 45 -3.84 -6.92 3.39
C ALA A 45 -4.66 -7.30 2.15
N TRP A 46 -5.59 -8.21 2.31
CA TRP A 46 -6.56 -8.57 1.26
C TRP A 46 -7.88 -8.97 1.90
N SER A 47 -8.93 -8.92 1.09
CA SER A 47 -10.27 -9.38 1.46
C SER A 47 -10.93 -10.03 0.25
N GLY A 48 -11.80 -10.99 0.52
CA GLY A 48 -12.57 -11.73 -0.48
C GLY A 48 -12.12 -13.17 -0.64
N ASP A 49 -12.80 -13.89 -1.53
CA ASP A 49 -12.56 -15.31 -1.79
C ASP A 49 -11.44 -15.44 -2.84
N THR A 50 -10.25 -15.73 -2.36
CA THR A 50 -9.10 -15.98 -3.24
C THR A 50 -8.66 -17.42 -3.11
N ASP A 51 -8.42 -18.07 -4.23
CA ASP A 51 -7.55 -19.24 -4.29
C ASP A 51 -6.14 -18.77 -3.96
N ARG A 52 -5.77 -18.90 -2.72
CA ARG A 52 -4.63 -18.23 -2.07
C ARG A 52 -3.25 -18.55 -2.64
N GLN A 53 -3.16 -19.34 -3.68
CA GLN A 53 -1.89 -19.88 -4.15
C GLN A 53 -0.99 -18.83 -4.80
N ASP A 54 -1.54 -17.72 -5.29
CA ASP A 54 -0.80 -16.76 -6.12
C ASP A 54 -0.90 -15.29 -5.70
N ILE A 55 -1.42 -14.98 -4.50
CA ILE A 55 -1.56 -13.58 -4.05
C ILE A 55 -0.22 -12.85 -4.07
N THR A 56 0.84 -13.50 -3.59
CA THR A 56 2.18 -12.91 -3.54
C THR A 56 2.72 -12.64 -4.95
N SER A 57 2.60 -13.60 -5.84
CA SER A 57 3.01 -13.46 -7.24
C SER A 57 2.19 -12.40 -7.96
N LEU A 58 0.87 -12.39 -7.73
CA LEU A 58 -0.04 -11.42 -8.30
C LEU A 58 0.30 -9.99 -7.84
N GLY A 59 0.58 -9.81 -6.55
CA GLY A 59 1.02 -8.52 -6.01
C GLY A 59 2.29 -8.00 -6.66
N ALA A 60 3.29 -8.83 -6.81
CA ALA A 60 4.55 -8.47 -7.46
C ALA A 60 4.35 -8.08 -8.94
N LEU A 61 3.56 -8.86 -9.67
CA LEU A 61 3.27 -8.61 -11.09
C LEU A 61 2.43 -7.33 -11.28
N LEU A 62 1.44 -7.08 -10.44
CA LEU A 62 0.62 -5.88 -10.50
C LEU A 62 1.45 -4.62 -10.18
N ALA A 63 2.33 -4.69 -9.19
CA ALA A 63 3.25 -3.59 -8.89
C ALA A 63 4.19 -3.31 -10.07
N GLY A 64 4.72 -4.35 -10.71
CA GLY A 64 5.55 -4.22 -11.91
C GLY A 64 4.79 -3.60 -13.09
N THR A 65 3.57 -3.99 -13.31
CA THR A 65 2.68 -3.41 -14.34
C THR A 65 2.42 -1.93 -14.08
N PHE A 66 2.14 -1.57 -12.83
CA PHE A 66 1.91 -0.19 -12.44
C PHE A 66 3.18 0.66 -12.59
N ALA A 67 4.34 0.14 -12.19
CA ALA A 67 5.62 0.80 -12.38
C ALA A 67 5.94 1.06 -13.86
N SER A 68 5.65 0.10 -14.72
CA SER A 68 5.80 0.26 -16.18
C SER A 68 4.85 1.34 -16.74
N SER A 69 3.62 1.39 -16.23
CA SER A 69 2.65 2.45 -16.58
C SER A 69 3.16 3.84 -16.20
N ARG A 70 3.83 3.98 -15.06
CA ARG A 70 4.45 5.25 -14.65
C ARG A 70 5.56 5.69 -15.61
N GLU A 71 6.37 4.76 -16.13
CA GLU A 71 7.38 5.07 -17.13
C GLU A 71 6.74 5.55 -18.44
N VAL A 72 5.61 4.97 -18.85
CA VAL A 72 4.82 5.47 -19.99
C VAL A 72 4.36 6.91 -19.72
N ALA A 73 3.84 7.21 -18.54
CA ALA A 73 3.44 8.56 -18.17
C ALA A 73 4.60 9.56 -18.30
N ARG A 74 5.79 9.18 -17.85
CA ARG A 74 7.00 10.00 -17.97
C ARG A 74 7.35 10.32 -19.43
N LEU A 75 7.26 9.35 -20.32
CA LEU A 75 7.51 9.55 -21.75
C LEU A 75 6.47 10.46 -22.42
N LEU A 76 5.23 10.42 -21.94
CA LEU A 76 4.14 11.27 -22.43
C LEU A 76 4.12 12.66 -21.77
N LYS A 77 5.05 12.93 -20.84
CA LYS A 77 5.08 14.15 -20.02
C LYS A 77 3.83 14.35 -19.18
N GLU A 78 3.16 13.25 -18.84
CA GLU A 78 2.12 13.23 -17.82
C GLU A 78 2.77 13.18 -16.43
N LYS A 79 2.11 13.79 -15.43
CA LYS A 79 2.62 13.76 -14.06
C LYS A 79 2.61 12.34 -13.49
N ASP A 80 1.48 11.67 -13.63
CA ASP A 80 1.30 10.28 -13.17
C ASP A 80 -0.01 9.69 -13.68
N PHE A 81 -0.02 8.38 -13.92
CA PHE A 81 -1.25 7.63 -14.04
C PHE A 81 -1.61 7.12 -12.65
N LYS A 82 -2.69 7.67 -12.08
CA LYS A 82 -3.15 7.28 -10.73
C LYS A 82 -4.00 6.02 -10.74
N VAL A 83 -4.59 5.71 -11.88
CA VAL A 83 -5.53 4.60 -12.06
C VAL A 83 -5.10 3.79 -13.27
N LEU A 84 -5.11 2.47 -13.10
CA LEU A 84 -4.94 1.51 -14.18
C LEU A 84 -6.14 0.58 -14.19
N PHE A 85 -6.82 0.49 -15.32
CA PHE A 85 -7.92 -0.43 -15.52
C PHE A 85 -7.55 -1.48 -16.58
N GLN A 86 -7.64 -2.74 -16.20
CA GLN A 86 -7.36 -3.88 -17.08
C GLN A 86 -8.65 -4.69 -17.25
N GLN A 87 -9.13 -4.76 -18.47
CA GLN A 87 -10.35 -5.49 -18.81
C GLN A 87 -10.02 -6.85 -19.40
N GLY A 88 -10.46 -7.91 -18.75
CA GLY A 88 -10.39 -9.27 -19.24
C GLY A 88 -11.74 -9.76 -19.75
N VAL A 89 -11.76 -10.99 -20.25
CA VAL A 89 -13.00 -11.64 -20.70
C VAL A 89 -13.90 -12.00 -19.52
N ARG A 90 -13.32 -12.47 -18.41
CA ARG A 90 -14.05 -12.90 -17.21
C ARG A 90 -13.80 -11.99 -16.03
N GLU A 91 -12.60 -11.51 -15.87
CA GLU A 91 -12.20 -10.69 -14.73
C GLU A 91 -11.60 -9.37 -15.17
N ASN A 92 -11.89 -8.36 -14.39
CA ASN A 92 -11.35 -7.00 -14.54
C ASN A 92 -10.52 -6.67 -13.31
N ILE A 93 -9.48 -5.86 -13.52
CA ILE A 93 -8.60 -5.38 -12.45
C ILE A 93 -8.61 -3.86 -12.47
N PHE A 94 -8.98 -3.27 -11.35
CA PHE A 94 -8.87 -1.84 -11.12
C PHE A 94 -7.79 -1.59 -10.08
N THR A 95 -6.78 -0.79 -10.43
CA THR A 95 -5.68 -0.44 -9.53
C THR A 95 -5.62 1.07 -9.36
N GLU A 96 -5.59 1.55 -8.14
CA GLU A 96 -5.49 2.96 -7.80
C GLU A 96 -4.32 3.20 -6.85
N LEU A 97 -3.49 4.21 -7.19
CA LEU A 97 -2.34 4.60 -6.39
C LEU A 97 -2.78 5.47 -5.20
N ILE A 98 -2.23 5.19 -4.02
CA ILE A 98 -2.48 5.92 -2.79
C ILE A 98 -1.20 6.61 -2.34
N ALA A 99 -1.18 7.95 -2.44
CA ALA A 99 -0.09 8.80 -1.96
C ALA A 99 1.31 8.32 -2.40
N GLU A 100 1.42 7.75 -3.60
CA GLU A 100 2.66 7.22 -4.18
C GLU A 100 3.36 6.09 -3.38
N GLN A 101 2.69 5.52 -2.39
CA GLN A 101 3.23 4.51 -1.49
C GLN A 101 2.50 3.17 -1.56
N TRP A 102 1.19 3.23 -1.65
CA TRP A 102 0.34 2.06 -1.65
C TRP A 102 -0.49 1.98 -2.93
N MET A 103 -0.95 0.79 -3.23
CA MET A 103 -1.86 0.52 -4.34
C MET A 103 -3.05 -0.27 -3.85
N LEU A 104 -4.25 0.25 -4.11
CA LEU A 104 -5.49 -0.49 -3.94
C LEU A 104 -5.77 -1.25 -5.23
N VAL A 105 -5.98 -2.55 -5.13
CA VAL A 105 -6.36 -3.42 -6.24
C VAL A 105 -7.74 -4.00 -5.98
N VAL A 106 -8.63 -3.90 -6.96
CA VAL A 106 -9.97 -4.47 -6.90
C VAL A 106 -10.17 -5.37 -8.11
N MET A 107 -10.52 -6.62 -7.86
CA MET A 107 -10.84 -7.60 -8.90
C MET A 107 -12.32 -7.87 -8.91
N PHE A 108 -12.93 -7.75 -10.09
CA PHE A 108 -14.36 -7.88 -10.27
C PHE A 108 -14.68 -8.48 -11.64
N ASP A 109 -15.82 -9.07 -11.73
CA ASP A 109 -16.35 -9.62 -12.98
C ASP A 109 -17.50 -8.74 -13.55
N LYS A 110 -18.10 -9.21 -14.63
CA LYS A 110 -19.19 -8.49 -15.32
C LYS A 110 -20.46 -8.25 -14.50
N ARG A 111 -20.59 -8.85 -13.31
CA ARG A 111 -21.71 -8.58 -12.40
C ARG A 111 -21.57 -7.24 -11.68
N THR A 112 -20.37 -6.70 -11.62
CA THR A 112 -20.06 -5.43 -10.96
C THR A 112 -19.79 -4.36 -12.01
N HIS A 113 -20.39 -3.19 -11.83
CA HIS A 113 -20.18 -2.04 -12.72
C HIS A 113 -18.87 -1.32 -12.40
N ILE A 114 -18.07 -1.02 -13.43
CA ILE A 114 -16.82 -0.24 -13.28
C ILE A 114 -17.06 1.13 -12.64
N GLY A 115 -18.17 1.80 -12.96
CA GLY A 115 -18.51 3.09 -12.37
C GLY A 115 -18.65 3.02 -10.85
N LEU A 116 -19.28 1.96 -10.34
CA LEU A 116 -19.41 1.71 -8.91
C LEU A 116 -18.05 1.43 -8.26
N VAL A 117 -17.22 0.61 -8.92
CA VAL A 117 -15.85 0.34 -8.45
C VAL A 117 -15.04 1.63 -8.33
N LYS A 118 -15.10 2.50 -9.34
CA LYS A 118 -14.38 3.79 -9.31
C LYS A 118 -14.80 4.68 -8.15
N VAL A 119 -16.10 4.83 -7.92
CA VAL A 119 -16.63 5.71 -6.87
C VAL A 119 -16.28 5.18 -5.48
N LEU A 120 -16.51 3.88 -5.24
CA LEU A 120 -16.26 3.28 -3.93
C LEU A 120 -14.77 3.06 -3.66
N SER A 121 -13.96 2.79 -4.69
CA SER A 121 -12.51 2.75 -4.57
C SER A 121 -11.93 4.11 -4.18
N LYS A 122 -12.45 5.20 -4.73
CA LYS A 122 -12.03 6.56 -4.35
C LYS A 122 -12.27 6.82 -2.86
N ARG A 123 -13.43 6.42 -2.34
CA ARG A 123 -13.73 6.54 -0.91
C ARG A 123 -12.77 5.68 -0.07
N ALA A 124 -12.53 4.44 -0.49
CA ALA A 124 -11.60 3.55 0.19
C ALA A 124 -10.16 4.10 0.15
N THR A 125 -9.70 4.63 -0.98
CA THR A 125 -8.35 5.22 -1.09
C THR A 125 -8.20 6.44 -0.20
N ASP A 126 -9.21 7.26 -0.02
CA ASP A 126 -9.18 8.40 0.90
C ASP A 126 -9.05 7.93 2.35
N GLU A 127 -9.78 6.89 2.76
CA GLU A 127 -9.63 6.28 4.10
C GLU A 127 -8.24 5.65 4.29
N LEU A 128 -7.76 4.90 3.31
CA LEU A 128 -6.45 4.27 3.35
C LEU A 128 -5.31 5.29 3.36
N ALA A 129 -5.47 6.41 2.67
CA ALA A 129 -4.51 7.53 2.73
C ALA A 129 -4.39 8.11 4.14
N GLY A 130 -5.49 8.23 4.87
CA GLY A 130 -5.51 8.64 6.27
C GLY A 130 -4.76 7.65 7.17
N ILE A 131 -4.96 6.35 6.94
CA ILE A 131 -4.23 5.29 7.66
C ILE A 131 -2.72 5.36 7.34
N LEU A 132 -2.36 5.54 6.07
CA LEU A 132 -0.97 5.68 5.65
C LEU A 132 -0.27 6.85 6.34
N ASP A 133 -0.94 7.99 6.45
CA ASP A 133 -0.39 9.16 7.14
C ASP A 133 -0.10 8.85 8.62
N ARG A 134 -0.98 8.14 9.31
CA ARG A 134 -0.75 7.70 10.69
C ARG A 134 0.43 6.73 10.79
N VAL A 135 0.52 5.76 9.91
CA VAL A 135 1.62 4.79 9.85
C VAL A 135 2.97 5.50 9.62
N LYS A 136 3.01 6.46 8.71
CA LYS A 136 4.22 7.28 8.47
C LYS A 136 4.63 8.08 9.70
N THR A 137 3.70 8.70 10.38
CA THR A 137 3.94 9.49 11.58
C THR A 137 4.46 8.62 12.72
N GLU A 138 3.88 7.47 12.97
CA GLU A 138 4.32 6.50 13.97
C GLU A 138 5.73 5.97 13.66
N SER A 139 6.02 5.64 12.41
CA SER A 139 7.34 5.16 12.00
C SER A 139 8.42 6.22 12.21
N ARG A 140 8.15 7.47 11.84
CA ARG A 140 9.08 8.59 12.09
C ARG A 140 9.32 8.83 13.58
N SER A 141 8.30 8.74 14.41
CA SER A 141 8.40 8.89 15.85
C SER A 141 9.27 7.79 16.47
N LYS A 142 9.08 6.53 16.07
CA LYS A 142 9.90 5.40 16.52
C LYS A 142 11.35 5.52 16.09
N ASP A 143 11.61 5.88 14.85
CA ASP A 143 12.97 6.08 14.33
C ASP A 143 13.69 7.20 15.08
N HIS A 144 13.00 8.29 15.38
CA HIS A 144 13.56 9.40 16.17
C HIS A 144 13.92 8.96 17.59
N VAL A 145 13.06 8.23 18.27
CA VAL A 145 13.31 7.71 19.63
C VAL A 145 14.50 6.74 19.64
N ILE A 146 14.56 5.81 18.69
CA ILE A 146 15.68 4.86 18.57
C ILE A 146 16.99 5.58 18.28
N SER A 147 17.00 6.54 17.37
CA SER A 147 18.18 7.35 17.04
C SER A 147 18.68 8.15 18.22
N THR A 148 17.81 8.80 18.98
CA THR A 148 18.15 9.57 20.19
C THR A 148 18.68 8.64 21.28
N SER A 149 18.03 7.52 21.55
CA SER A 149 18.47 6.54 22.55
C SER A 149 19.82 5.93 22.20
N PHE A 150 20.06 5.59 20.95
CA PHE A 150 21.35 5.09 20.46
C PHE A 150 22.45 6.12 20.64
N ARG A 151 22.21 7.39 20.27
CA ARG A 151 23.16 8.49 20.42
C ARG A 151 23.56 8.72 21.87
N THR A 152 22.59 8.77 22.78
CA THR A 152 22.84 8.90 24.23
C THR A 152 23.67 7.74 24.75
N SER A 153 23.35 6.50 24.36
CA SER A 153 24.10 5.32 24.75
C SER A 153 25.56 5.34 24.26
N VAL A 154 25.81 5.81 23.07
CA VAL A 154 27.17 5.98 22.52
C VAL A 154 27.94 7.07 23.25
N GLU A 155 27.32 8.22 23.53
CA GLU A 155 27.93 9.33 24.29
C GLU A 155 28.30 8.87 25.70
N ASP A 156 27.42 8.18 26.41
CA ASP A 156 27.68 7.64 27.74
C ASP A 156 28.85 6.61 27.73
N THR A 157 28.93 5.77 26.72
CA THR A 157 30.03 4.80 26.57
C THR A 157 31.35 5.50 26.33
N ILE A 158 31.37 6.55 25.50
CA ILE A 158 32.59 7.35 25.23
C ILE A 158 33.05 8.04 26.53
N ASP A 159 32.12 8.64 27.27
CA ASP A 159 32.45 9.29 28.54
C ASP A 159 33.04 8.32 29.56
N LEU A 160 32.55 7.10 29.64
CA LEU A 160 33.08 6.05 30.51
C LEU A 160 34.51 5.62 30.10
N LEU A 161 34.79 5.57 28.80
CA LEU A 161 36.09 5.15 28.27
C LEU A 161 37.19 6.20 28.45
N PHE A 162 36.84 7.50 28.52
CA PHE A 162 37.75 8.62 28.61
C PHE A 162 37.76 9.33 29.99
N LYS A 163 37.06 8.78 30.98
CA LYS A 163 37.13 9.22 32.37
C LYS A 163 38.35 8.57 33.06
N ASP A 164 39.33 9.40 33.41
CA ASP A 164 40.38 9.01 34.34
C ASP A 164 39.87 8.82 35.78
#